data_fd36970b96fa020bff16be44993a777d
#
_entry.id   fd36970b96fa020bff16be44993a777d
#
_cell.length_a   1.000
_cell.length_b   1.000
_cell.length_c   1.000
_cell.angle_alpha   90.00
_cell.angle_beta   90.00
_cell.angle_gamma   90.00
#
_symmetry.space_group_name_H-M   'P 1'
#
loop_
_entity.id
_entity.type
_entity.pdbx_description
1 polymer ?
#
loop_
_entity_poly.entity_id
_entity_poly.type
_entity_poly.pdbx_seq_one_letter_code
_entity_poly.pdbx_strand_id
1 'polypeptide(L)'
;GVGFGHRMGERMAELPKGRRYELVNEKTSALTRVNGIDPIYIEAAGKIIEMAEATMGPLQHDILIPMADHIAMAAARAREKKEIPNPFQHDIAALFGDEYEAARKGCEILKKMTGTALGEDEAGFIALHIHAGLAQENVADSLETARLVGVCMTMIEEGAGKKLPYGSLGYNRLMSHVRYMLARARKGERTDLDLEAYAKEQFPFEYALAEQILKKLEQ
;
A
#
# COMPACT_ATOMS: atom_id res chain seq x y z
N GLY A 1 -26.61 5.47 13.17
CA GLY A 1 -26.19 6.20 12.01
C GLY A 1 -25.67 7.58 12.37
N VAL A 2 -24.47 7.88 12.04
CA VAL A 2 -23.92 9.23 12.15
C VAL A 2 -24.56 10.07 11.05
N GLY A 3 -25.31 11.11 11.40
CA GLY A 3 -26.08 11.90 10.43
C GLY A 3 -25.16 12.74 9.55
N PHE A 4 -25.02 12.36 8.31
CA PHE A 4 -24.28 13.06 7.26
C PHE A 4 -24.78 14.51 7.10
N GLY A 5 -24.21 15.47 7.84
CA GLY A 5 -24.53 16.88 7.74
C GLY A 5 -25.93 17.29 8.22
N HIS A 6 -26.75 16.39 8.77
CA HIS A 6 -28.09 16.65 9.28
C HIS A 6 -28.13 16.81 10.80
N ARG A 7 -28.98 17.72 11.29
CA ARG A 7 -29.17 17.92 12.73
C ARG A 7 -30.00 16.82 13.35
N MET A 8 -29.75 16.51 14.63
CA MET A 8 -30.50 15.50 15.38
C MET A 8 -32.00 15.85 15.40
N GLY A 9 -32.85 14.96 14.88
CA GLY A 9 -34.31 15.16 14.75
C GLY A 9 -34.80 15.60 13.38
N GLU A 10 -33.94 15.85 12.40
CA GLU A 10 -34.31 16.18 11.03
C GLU A 10 -34.84 14.94 10.29
N ARG A 11 -36.04 15.01 9.70
CA ARG A 11 -36.59 13.92 8.91
C ARG A 11 -35.92 13.89 7.53
N MET A 12 -35.22 12.82 7.25
CA MET A 12 -34.65 12.56 5.92
C MET A 12 -35.70 11.94 5.01
N ALA A 13 -36.02 12.58 3.90
CA ALA A 13 -37.01 12.11 2.93
C ALA A 13 -36.53 10.88 2.14
N GLU A 14 -35.22 10.78 1.83
CA GLU A 14 -34.55 9.60 1.27
C GLU A 14 -33.09 9.59 1.72
N LEU A 15 -32.61 8.43 2.18
CA LEU A 15 -31.18 8.20 2.36
C LEU A 15 -30.54 7.98 1.00
N PRO A 16 -29.43 8.66 0.65
CA PRO A 16 -28.69 8.28 -0.53
C PRO A 16 -28.30 6.79 -0.40
N LYS A 17 -28.42 6.05 -1.52
CA LYS A 17 -28.04 4.63 -1.61
C LYS A 17 -26.52 4.52 -1.44
N GLY A 18 -26.05 4.64 -0.20
CA GLY A 18 -24.68 4.36 0.21
C GLY A 18 -24.54 2.92 0.67
N ARG A 19 -23.36 2.34 0.52
CA ARG A 19 -23.06 1.04 1.11
C ARG A 19 -23.16 1.15 2.63
N ARG A 20 -23.92 0.21 3.22
CA ARG A 20 -24.07 0.11 4.66
C ARG A 20 -22.94 -0.76 5.19
N TYR A 21 -22.01 -0.18 5.96
CA TYR A 21 -21.01 -0.93 6.69
C TYR A 21 -21.59 -1.28 8.06
N GLU A 22 -21.75 -2.58 8.34
CA GLU A 22 -22.09 -3.08 9.68
C GLU A 22 -20.84 -3.67 10.33
N LEU A 23 -20.57 -3.32 11.57
CA LEU A 23 -19.53 -3.97 12.38
C LEU A 23 -19.95 -5.43 12.64
N VAL A 24 -19.36 -6.37 11.91
CA VAL A 24 -19.70 -7.81 11.98
C VAL A 24 -19.07 -8.49 13.20
N ASN A 25 -18.14 -7.85 13.93
CA ASN A 25 -17.50 -8.41 15.12
C ASN A 25 -17.52 -7.44 16.30
N GLU A 26 -18.14 -7.89 17.39
CA GLU A 26 -18.22 -7.25 18.71
C GLU A 26 -16.86 -7.16 19.46
N LYS A 27 -15.74 -6.96 18.78
CA LYS A 27 -14.51 -6.67 19.49
C LYS A 27 -14.48 -5.19 19.85
N THR A 28 -14.67 -4.90 21.11
CA THR A 28 -14.64 -3.61 21.82
C THR A 28 -13.53 -2.65 21.33
N SER A 29 -12.44 -3.17 20.77
CA SER A 29 -11.32 -2.39 20.23
C SER A 29 -11.66 -1.59 18.96
N ALA A 30 -12.57 -2.06 18.12
CA ALA A 30 -12.93 -1.37 16.88
C ALA A 30 -13.83 -0.15 17.15
N LEU A 31 -14.81 -0.29 18.07
CA LEU A 31 -15.67 0.82 18.49
C LEU A 31 -14.89 1.94 19.19
N THR A 32 -13.88 1.59 19.98
CA THR A 32 -13.02 2.57 20.65
C THR A 32 -12.16 3.35 19.64
N ARG A 33 -11.70 2.70 18.55
CA ARG A 33 -10.97 3.38 17.46
C ARG A 33 -11.85 4.31 16.65
N VAL A 34 -13.08 3.87 16.31
CA VAL A 34 -14.03 4.71 15.57
C VAL A 34 -14.45 5.96 16.35
N ASN A 35 -14.59 5.87 17.67
CA ASN A 35 -14.96 7.00 18.51
C ASN A 35 -13.90 8.12 18.60
N GLY A 36 -12.66 7.85 18.18
CA GLY A 36 -11.57 8.85 18.17
C GLY A 36 -11.30 9.46 16.78
N ILE A 37 -11.92 8.95 15.72
CA ILE A 37 -11.69 9.44 14.35
C ILE A 37 -12.84 10.38 13.95
N ASP A 38 -12.49 11.59 13.48
CA ASP A 38 -13.48 12.50 12.92
C ASP A 38 -14.20 11.84 11.73
N PRO A 39 -15.55 11.81 11.73
CA PRO A 39 -16.34 11.19 10.66
C PRO A 39 -15.98 11.59 9.24
N ILE A 40 -15.43 12.79 9.03
CA ILE A 40 -15.01 13.26 7.71
C ILE A 40 -13.91 12.38 7.11
N TYR A 41 -13.00 11.82 7.95
CA TYR A 41 -11.92 10.94 7.47
C TYR A 41 -12.43 9.52 7.17
N ILE A 42 -13.46 9.06 7.88
CA ILE A 42 -14.13 7.80 7.57
C ILE A 42 -14.86 7.92 6.23
N GLU A 43 -15.53 9.06 5.99
CA GLU A 43 -16.18 9.34 4.71
C GLU A 43 -15.16 9.45 3.57
N ALA A 44 -14.03 10.15 3.80
CA ALA A 44 -12.96 10.27 2.82
C ALA A 44 -12.36 8.91 2.47
N ALA A 45 -12.04 8.08 3.47
CA ALA A 45 -11.54 6.71 3.26
C ALA A 45 -12.54 5.86 2.47
N GLY A 46 -13.84 5.95 2.79
CA GLY A 46 -14.90 5.26 2.03
C GLY A 46 -14.93 5.67 0.55
N LYS A 47 -14.83 6.96 0.25
CA LYS A 47 -14.77 7.45 -1.14
C LYS A 47 -13.51 7.00 -1.88
N ILE A 48 -12.37 6.93 -1.20
CA ILE A 48 -11.12 6.43 -1.76
C ILE A 48 -11.26 4.95 -2.10
N ILE A 49 -11.83 4.15 -1.19
CA ILE A 49 -12.08 2.73 -1.40
C ILE A 49 -13.03 2.52 -2.58
N GLU A 50 -14.18 3.22 -2.62
CA GLU A 50 -15.14 3.12 -3.73
C GLU A 50 -14.51 3.47 -5.08
N MET A 51 -13.67 4.50 -5.12
CA MET A 51 -12.96 4.90 -6.34
C MET A 51 -11.95 3.83 -6.77
N ALA A 52 -11.19 3.26 -5.84
CA ALA A 52 -10.23 2.20 -6.11
C ALA A 52 -10.94 0.92 -6.59
N GLU A 53 -12.04 0.52 -5.94
CA GLU A 53 -12.85 -0.64 -6.33
C GLU A 53 -13.43 -0.52 -7.74
N ALA A 54 -13.77 0.69 -8.18
CA ALA A 54 -14.31 0.92 -9.52
C ALA A 54 -13.35 0.56 -10.65
N THR A 55 -12.04 0.56 -10.38
CA THR A 55 -10.98 0.29 -11.36
C THR A 55 -10.22 -1.01 -11.13
N MET A 56 -10.06 -1.42 -9.88
CA MET A 56 -9.20 -2.54 -9.48
C MET A 56 -9.97 -3.77 -8.96
N GLY A 57 -11.28 -3.66 -8.79
CA GLY A 57 -12.11 -4.71 -8.21
C GLY A 57 -12.30 -4.57 -6.69
N PRO A 58 -13.02 -5.50 -6.06
CA PRO A 58 -13.43 -5.37 -4.66
C PRO A 58 -12.25 -5.43 -3.70
N LEU A 59 -12.21 -4.49 -2.75
CA LEU A 59 -11.27 -4.47 -1.65
C LEU A 59 -11.89 -5.11 -0.39
N GLN A 60 -11.04 -5.64 0.49
CA GLN A 60 -11.50 -6.06 1.81
C GLN A 60 -11.99 -4.86 2.63
N HIS A 61 -13.16 -4.99 3.23
CA HIS A 61 -13.80 -3.88 3.93
C HIS A 61 -13.17 -3.54 5.29
N ASP A 62 -12.32 -4.39 5.83
CA ASP A 62 -11.61 -4.16 7.09
C ASP A 62 -10.52 -3.09 6.98
N ILE A 63 -10.14 -2.67 5.75
CA ILE A 63 -9.18 -1.57 5.54
C ILE A 63 -9.79 -0.17 5.81
N LEU A 64 -11.12 -0.02 5.87
CA LEU A 64 -11.77 1.28 6.02
C LEU A 64 -11.30 2.03 7.26
N ILE A 65 -11.31 1.38 8.41
CA ILE A 65 -10.95 2.03 9.68
C ILE A 65 -9.44 2.27 9.78
N PRO A 66 -8.56 1.30 9.46
CA PRO A 66 -7.12 1.57 9.41
C PRO A 66 -6.74 2.69 8.45
N MET A 67 -7.35 2.77 7.27
CA MET A 67 -7.12 3.86 6.31
C MET A 67 -7.62 5.20 6.85
N ALA A 68 -8.82 5.25 7.44
CA ALA A 68 -9.38 6.48 8.01
C ALA A 68 -8.52 7.02 9.17
N ASP A 69 -8.02 6.14 10.03
CA ASP A 69 -7.13 6.49 11.14
C ASP A 69 -5.80 7.04 10.62
N HIS A 70 -5.20 6.35 9.63
CA HIS A 70 -3.98 6.82 8.97
C HIS A 70 -4.17 8.23 8.36
N ILE A 71 -5.24 8.42 7.58
CA ILE A 71 -5.54 9.71 6.91
C ILE A 71 -5.76 10.81 7.96
N ALA A 72 -6.47 10.53 9.06
CA ALA A 72 -6.70 11.50 10.12
C ALA A 72 -5.38 11.96 10.76
N MET A 73 -4.49 11.00 11.09
CA MET A 73 -3.16 11.31 11.63
C MET A 73 -2.28 12.05 10.63
N ALA A 74 -2.28 11.65 9.36
CA ALA A 74 -1.55 12.32 8.29
C ALA A 74 -2.02 13.78 8.12
N ALA A 75 -3.32 14.00 8.10
CA ALA A 75 -3.89 15.35 8.02
C ALA A 75 -3.55 16.22 9.25
N ALA A 76 -3.50 15.64 10.44
CA ALA A 76 -3.04 16.35 11.63
C ALA A 76 -1.58 16.77 11.52
N ARG A 77 -0.69 15.84 11.09
CA ARG A 77 0.74 16.13 10.87
C ARG A 77 0.95 17.21 9.80
N ALA A 78 0.22 17.14 8.69
CA ALA A 78 0.33 18.12 7.60
C ALA A 78 -0.05 19.54 8.07
N ARG A 79 -1.09 19.68 8.90
CA ARG A 79 -1.46 20.98 9.50
C ARG A 79 -0.39 21.53 10.42
N GLU A 80 0.33 20.66 11.12
CA GLU A 80 1.43 21.02 12.01
C GLU A 80 2.77 21.17 11.28
N LYS A 81 2.82 20.92 9.97
CA LYS A 81 4.05 20.88 9.14
C LYS A 81 5.07 19.87 9.66
N LYS A 82 4.59 18.71 10.16
CA LYS A 82 5.36 17.59 10.68
C LYS A 82 5.17 16.34 9.81
N GLU A 83 5.29 16.51 8.52
CA GLU A 83 5.16 15.42 7.55
C GLU A 83 6.26 14.37 7.79
N ILE A 84 5.91 13.11 7.57
CA ILE A 84 6.84 11.98 7.72
C ILE A 84 7.28 11.57 6.32
N PRO A 85 8.60 11.62 6.01
CA PRO A 85 9.08 11.14 4.73
C PRO A 85 8.89 9.63 4.61
N ASN A 86 8.49 9.18 3.44
CA ASN A 86 8.38 7.77 3.12
C ASN A 86 9.62 7.32 2.32
N PRO A 87 10.60 6.65 2.94
CA PRO A 87 11.82 6.27 2.26
C PRO A 87 11.59 5.26 1.12
N PHE A 88 10.43 4.63 1.07
CA PHE A 88 10.04 3.63 0.07
C PHE A 88 9.02 4.16 -0.94
N GLN A 89 8.75 5.46 -0.96
CA GLN A 89 7.74 6.07 -1.81
C GLN A 89 7.92 5.70 -3.29
N HIS A 90 9.17 5.74 -3.79
CA HIS A 90 9.49 5.38 -5.17
C HIS A 90 9.28 3.88 -5.45
N ASP A 91 9.68 3.02 -4.51
CA ASP A 91 9.51 1.57 -4.65
C ASP A 91 8.03 1.19 -4.63
N ILE A 92 7.25 1.82 -3.75
CA ILE A 92 5.78 1.65 -3.67
C ILE A 92 5.14 2.10 -4.99
N ALA A 93 5.48 3.27 -5.51
CA ALA A 93 4.94 3.78 -6.77
C ALA A 93 5.28 2.88 -7.97
N ALA A 94 6.45 2.24 -7.97
CA ALA A 94 6.84 1.32 -9.04
C ALA A 94 6.20 -0.06 -8.91
N LEU A 95 6.06 -0.57 -7.68
CA LEU A 95 5.49 -1.90 -7.40
C LEU A 95 3.97 -1.93 -7.51
N PHE A 96 3.32 -0.88 -7.03
CA PHE A 96 1.88 -0.75 -6.84
C PHE A 96 1.36 0.48 -7.60
N GLY A 97 1.70 0.57 -8.89
CA GLY A 97 1.47 1.77 -9.69
C GLY A 97 0.01 2.18 -9.80
N ASP A 98 -0.90 1.23 -9.95
CA ASP A 98 -2.33 1.48 -10.06
C ASP A 98 -2.91 1.95 -8.71
N GLU A 99 -2.49 1.30 -7.61
CA GLU A 99 -2.86 1.68 -6.24
C GLU A 99 -2.30 3.05 -5.88
N TYR A 100 -1.07 3.35 -6.33
CA TYR A 100 -0.44 4.65 -6.09
C TYR A 100 -1.16 5.77 -6.84
N GLU A 101 -1.55 5.55 -8.08
CA GLU A 101 -2.34 6.52 -8.85
C GLU A 101 -3.74 6.72 -8.24
N ALA A 102 -4.37 5.66 -7.74
CA ALA A 102 -5.62 5.76 -6.99
C ALA A 102 -5.42 6.54 -5.69
N ALA A 103 -4.32 6.31 -4.97
CA ALA A 103 -3.99 7.04 -3.74
C ALA A 103 -3.78 8.53 -3.99
N ARG A 104 -3.11 8.92 -5.08
CA ARG A 104 -2.96 10.33 -5.48
C ARG A 104 -4.32 11.00 -5.71
N LYS A 105 -5.21 10.34 -6.44
CA LYS A 105 -6.60 10.82 -6.61
C LYS A 105 -7.34 10.90 -5.28
N GLY A 106 -7.08 9.95 -4.38
CA GLY A 106 -7.59 9.95 -3.00
C GLY A 106 -7.12 11.17 -2.20
N CYS A 107 -5.85 11.56 -2.32
CA CYS A 107 -5.33 12.79 -1.71
C CYS A 107 -6.07 14.04 -2.21
N GLU A 108 -6.44 14.10 -3.50
CA GLU A 108 -7.24 15.20 -4.04
C GLU A 108 -8.68 15.20 -3.50
N ILE A 109 -9.29 14.03 -3.31
CA ILE A 109 -10.61 13.90 -2.66
C ILE A 109 -10.51 14.45 -1.23
N LEU A 110 -9.52 14.02 -0.46
CA LEU A 110 -9.28 14.46 0.91
C LEU A 110 -9.09 15.98 0.99
N LYS A 111 -8.27 16.56 0.11
CA LYS A 111 -8.04 18.00 0.03
C LYS A 111 -9.33 18.78 -0.22
N LYS A 112 -10.20 18.29 -1.10
CA LYS A 112 -11.51 18.91 -1.37
C LYS A 112 -12.45 18.83 -0.17
N MET A 113 -12.40 17.75 0.60
CA MET A 113 -13.29 17.53 1.74
C MET A 113 -12.83 18.27 3.01
N THR A 114 -11.51 18.34 3.25
CA THR A 114 -10.94 18.81 4.51
C THR A 114 -10.13 20.11 4.40
N GLY A 115 -9.81 20.53 3.17
CA GLY A 115 -8.88 21.63 2.91
C GLY A 115 -7.40 21.28 3.16
N THR A 116 -7.09 20.05 3.63
CA THR A 116 -5.72 19.62 3.95
C THR A 116 -5.14 18.87 2.76
N ALA A 117 -4.03 19.35 2.20
CA ALA A 117 -3.28 18.63 1.16
C ALA A 117 -2.33 17.63 1.82
N LEU A 118 -2.26 16.41 1.27
CA LEU A 118 -1.25 15.42 1.58
C LEU A 118 -0.27 15.28 0.41
N GLY A 119 1.01 15.07 0.73
CA GLY A 119 2.09 14.93 -0.25
C GLY A 119 2.21 13.50 -0.81
N GLU A 120 3.20 13.32 -1.70
CA GLU A 120 3.49 12.04 -2.38
C GLU A 120 3.90 10.93 -1.38
N ASP A 121 4.54 11.29 -0.27
CA ASP A 121 4.89 10.35 0.80
C ASP A 121 3.63 9.69 1.40
N GLU A 122 2.62 10.49 1.69
CA GLU A 122 1.35 10.00 2.24
C GLU A 122 0.52 9.25 1.17
N ALA A 123 0.61 9.66 -0.10
CA ALA A 123 0.03 8.88 -1.19
C ALA A 123 0.63 7.45 -1.24
N GLY A 124 1.92 7.30 -0.98
CA GLY A 124 2.57 6.00 -0.84
C GLY A 124 1.96 5.15 0.28
N PHE A 125 1.75 5.71 1.46
CA PHE A 125 1.13 4.97 2.56
C PHE A 125 -0.35 4.63 2.28
N ILE A 126 -1.11 5.52 1.65
CA ILE A 126 -2.50 5.23 1.22
C ILE A 126 -2.52 4.10 0.18
N ALA A 127 -1.56 4.09 -0.77
CA ALA A 127 -1.42 3.02 -1.76
C ALA A 127 -1.21 1.65 -1.09
N LEU A 128 -0.41 1.58 -0.01
CA LEU A 128 -0.23 0.35 0.76
C LEU A 128 -1.53 -0.14 1.40
N HIS A 129 -2.38 0.76 1.90
CA HIS A 129 -3.71 0.36 2.40
C HIS A 129 -4.59 -0.21 1.28
N ILE A 130 -4.58 0.41 0.09
CA ILE A 130 -5.34 -0.08 -1.06
C ILE A 130 -4.83 -1.46 -1.47
N HIS A 131 -3.49 -1.62 -1.60
CA HIS A 131 -2.86 -2.89 -1.95
C HIS A 131 -3.20 -3.99 -0.94
N ALA A 132 -3.10 -3.70 0.36
CA ALA A 132 -3.44 -4.65 1.42
C ALA A 132 -4.89 -5.15 1.30
N GLY A 133 -5.83 -4.26 0.97
CA GLY A 133 -7.22 -4.62 0.72
C GLY A 133 -7.44 -5.50 -0.52
N LEU A 134 -6.64 -5.29 -1.58
CA LEU A 134 -6.67 -6.12 -2.80
C LEU A 134 -6.01 -7.48 -2.59
N ALA A 135 -4.83 -7.50 -1.95
CA ALA A 135 -4.02 -8.69 -1.74
C ALA A 135 -4.52 -9.58 -0.59
N GLN A 136 -5.47 -9.10 0.20
CA GLN A 136 -5.97 -9.76 1.41
C GLN A 136 -4.86 -9.99 2.45
N GLU A 137 -4.01 -8.98 2.62
CA GLU A 137 -2.90 -8.97 3.57
C GLU A 137 -2.97 -7.73 4.46
N ASN A 138 -2.10 -7.62 5.46
CA ASN A 138 -2.02 -6.41 6.26
C ASN A 138 -1.04 -5.39 5.63
N VAL A 139 -1.19 -4.12 6.01
CA VAL A 139 -0.38 -3.01 5.47
C VAL A 139 1.11 -3.18 5.79
N ALA A 140 1.44 -3.80 6.93
CA ALA A 140 2.83 -4.04 7.31
C ALA A 140 3.51 -5.05 6.37
N ASP A 141 2.80 -6.08 5.91
CA ASP A 141 3.31 -7.06 4.95
C ASP A 141 3.53 -6.42 3.58
N SER A 142 2.62 -5.55 3.15
CA SER A 142 2.75 -4.77 1.90
C SER A 142 3.97 -3.84 1.96
N LEU A 143 4.17 -3.13 3.08
CA LEU A 143 5.34 -2.26 3.30
C LEU A 143 6.63 -3.06 3.32
N GLU A 144 6.66 -4.20 4.02
CA GLU A 144 7.83 -5.07 4.08
C GLU A 144 8.17 -5.63 2.69
N THR A 145 7.18 -5.96 1.88
CA THR A 145 7.40 -6.38 0.50
C THR A 145 8.07 -5.26 -0.31
N ALA A 146 7.57 -4.03 -0.22
CA ALA A 146 8.18 -2.88 -0.90
C ALA A 146 9.62 -2.66 -0.45
N ARG A 147 9.87 -2.71 0.86
CA ARG A 147 11.22 -2.59 1.46
C ARG A 147 12.18 -3.64 0.94
N LEU A 148 11.79 -4.92 0.96
CA LEU A 148 12.64 -6.03 0.52
C LEU A 148 12.94 -5.95 -0.98
N VAL A 149 11.95 -5.61 -1.80
CA VAL A 149 12.16 -5.40 -3.23
C VAL A 149 13.14 -4.25 -3.47
N GLY A 150 12.99 -3.12 -2.79
CA GLY A 150 13.91 -1.99 -2.89
C GLY A 150 15.34 -2.37 -2.51
N VAL A 151 15.53 -3.14 -1.43
CA VAL A 151 16.86 -3.66 -1.03
C VAL A 151 17.45 -4.55 -2.13
N CYS A 152 16.68 -5.49 -2.68
CA CYS A 152 17.14 -6.35 -3.76
C CYS A 152 17.52 -5.55 -5.01
N MET A 153 16.69 -4.59 -5.41
CA MET A 153 16.96 -3.73 -6.57
C MET A 153 18.26 -2.94 -6.39
N THR A 154 18.47 -2.35 -5.22
CA THR A 154 19.71 -1.62 -4.89
C THR A 154 20.93 -2.54 -4.99
N MET A 155 20.89 -3.72 -4.38
CA MET A 155 21.99 -4.68 -4.43
C MET A 155 22.29 -5.17 -5.86
N ILE A 156 21.26 -5.37 -6.68
CA ILE A 156 21.42 -5.75 -8.10
C ILE A 156 22.09 -4.62 -8.87
N GLU A 157 21.65 -3.39 -8.71
CA GLU A 157 22.23 -2.23 -9.39
C GLU A 157 23.69 -1.98 -8.98
N GLU A 158 23.98 -2.06 -7.69
CA GLU A 158 25.33 -1.89 -7.14
C GLU A 158 26.26 -3.02 -7.61
N GLY A 159 25.81 -4.28 -7.51
CA GLY A 159 26.55 -5.44 -7.98
C GLY A 159 26.84 -5.39 -9.48
N ALA A 160 25.86 -5.02 -10.29
CA ALA A 160 26.01 -4.88 -11.74
C ALA A 160 26.80 -3.62 -12.16
N GLY A 161 27.08 -2.71 -11.23
CA GLY A 161 27.72 -1.42 -11.51
C GLY A 161 26.92 -0.52 -12.46
N LYS A 162 25.61 -0.73 -12.53
CA LYS A 162 24.74 -0.04 -13.49
C LYS A 162 23.39 0.30 -12.86
N LYS A 163 23.03 1.58 -12.90
CA LYS A 163 21.68 2.03 -12.55
C LYS A 163 20.70 1.77 -13.69
N LEU A 164 19.54 1.22 -13.34
CA LEU A 164 18.42 1.07 -14.26
C LEU A 164 17.57 2.36 -14.23
N PRO A 165 17.24 2.95 -15.39
CA PRO A 165 16.36 4.10 -15.40
C PRO A 165 15.02 3.76 -14.75
N TYR A 166 14.67 4.50 -13.70
CA TYR A 166 13.41 4.35 -13.00
C TYR A 166 12.22 4.40 -13.96
N GLY A 167 11.24 3.49 -13.78
CA GLY A 167 10.08 3.39 -14.65
C GLY A 167 10.35 2.82 -16.04
N SER A 168 11.59 2.49 -16.39
CA SER A 168 11.89 1.81 -17.67
C SER A 168 11.30 0.39 -17.68
N LEU A 169 11.05 -0.14 -18.88
CA LEU A 169 10.56 -1.51 -19.02
C LEU A 169 11.48 -2.53 -18.34
N GLY A 170 12.80 -2.34 -18.43
CA GLY A 170 13.79 -3.21 -17.78
C GLY A 170 13.68 -3.15 -16.26
N TYR A 171 13.57 -1.95 -15.69
CA TYR A 171 13.38 -1.73 -14.26
C TYR A 171 12.10 -2.41 -13.76
N ASN A 172 10.96 -2.13 -14.40
CA ASN A 172 9.66 -2.67 -14.00
C ASN A 172 9.60 -4.21 -14.10
N ARG A 173 10.21 -4.79 -15.14
CA ARG A 173 10.29 -6.25 -15.29
C ARG A 173 11.14 -6.88 -14.19
N LEU A 174 12.33 -6.35 -13.91
CA LEU A 174 13.20 -6.85 -12.86
C LEU A 174 12.51 -6.77 -11.49
N MET A 175 11.92 -5.63 -11.19
CA MET A 175 11.17 -5.43 -9.94
C MET A 175 10.04 -6.44 -9.78
N SER A 176 9.28 -6.72 -10.86
CA SER A 176 8.24 -7.74 -10.86
C SER A 176 8.80 -9.14 -10.60
N HIS A 177 9.93 -9.49 -11.21
CA HIS A 177 10.60 -10.79 -10.96
C HIS A 177 11.05 -10.92 -9.51
N VAL A 178 11.68 -9.89 -8.95
CA VAL A 178 12.10 -9.87 -7.54
C VAL A 178 10.90 -10.05 -6.61
N ARG A 179 9.79 -9.35 -6.86
CA ARG A 179 8.55 -9.50 -6.09
C ARG A 179 8.02 -10.93 -6.13
N TYR A 180 7.95 -11.54 -7.32
CA TYR A 180 7.51 -12.93 -7.46
C TYR A 180 8.44 -13.91 -6.74
N MET A 181 9.75 -13.71 -6.84
CA MET A 181 10.75 -14.51 -6.13
C MET A 181 10.53 -14.45 -4.61
N LEU A 182 10.35 -13.25 -4.04
CA LEU A 182 10.09 -13.05 -2.62
C LEU A 182 8.76 -13.72 -2.18
N ALA A 183 7.70 -13.57 -2.97
CA ALA A 183 6.41 -14.18 -2.68
C ALA A 183 6.50 -15.72 -2.66
N ARG A 184 7.22 -16.34 -3.61
CA ARG A 184 7.46 -17.78 -3.66
C ARG A 184 8.32 -18.25 -2.49
N ALA A 185 9.39 -17.53 -2.18
CA ALA A 185 10.25 -17.84 -1.05
C ALA A 185 9.48 -17.84 0.28
N ARG A 186 8.60 -16.85 0.51
CA ARG A 186 7.72 -16.82 1.69
C ARG A 186 6.77 -18.01 1.77
N LYS A 187 6.29 -18.51 0.64
CA LYS A 187 5.42 -19.70 0.56
C LYS A 187 6.18 -21.01 0.68
N GLY A 188 7.51 -20.99 0.70
CA GLY A 188 8.35 -22.19 0.68
C GLY A 188 8.25 -22.97 -0.65
N GLU A 189 7.82 -22.30 -1.73
CA GLU A 189 7.72 -22.92 -3.05
C GLU A 189 9.13 -23.20 -3.59
N ARG A 190 9.40 -24.46 -3.93
CA ARG A 190 10.63 -24.88 -4.57
C ARG A 190 10.40 -25.14 -6.06
N THR A 191 11.42 -24.89 -6.88
CA THR A 191 11.43 -25.33 -8.28
C THR A 191 11.96 -26.76 -8.33
N ASP A 192 11.29 -27.63 -9.09
CA ASP A 192 11.73 -29.02 -9.30
C ASP A 192 12.97 -29.13 -10.22
N LEU A 193 13.36 -28.01 -10.84
CA LEU A 193 14.55 -27.95 -11.71
C LEU A 193 15.77 -27.56 -10.88
N ASP A 194 16.70 -28.50 -10.74
CA ASP A 194 18.04 -28.23 -10.22
C ASP A 194 18.91 -27.63 -11.33
N LEU A 195 18.94 -26.30 -11.36
CA LEU A 195 19.78 -25.53 -12.28
C LEU A 195 21.00 -24.93 -11.58
N GLU A 196 21.26 -25.30 -10.33
CA GLU A 196 22.30 -24.66 -9.53
C GLU A 196 23.70 -24.81 -10.17
N ALA A 197 24.06 -26.03 -10.53
CA ALA A 197 25.36 -26.30 -11.17
C ALA A 197 25.50 -25.54 -12.49
N TYR A 198 24.45 -25.56 -13.31
CA TYR A 198 24.43 -24.85 -14.58
C TYR A 198 24.55 -23.32 -14.38
N ALA A 199 23.82 -22.76 -13.42
CA ALA A 199 23.88 -21.32 -13.14
C ALA A 199 25.27 -20.89 -12.63
N LYS A 200 25.90 -21.70 -11.78
CA LYS A 200 27.27 -21.45 -11.29
C LYS A 200 28.30 -21.46 -12.42
N GLU A 201 28.15 -22.35 -13.37
CA GLU A 201 29.08 -22.50 -14.49
C GLU A 201 28.87 -21.44 -15.57
N GLN A 202 27.61 -21.18 -15.97
CA GLN A 202 27.31 -20.30 -17.09
C GLN A 202 27.15 -18.83 -16.68
N PHE A 203 26.74 -18.55 -15.44
CA PHE A 203 26.44 -17.20 -14.92
C PHE A 203 27.06 -17.00 -13.53
N PRO A 204 28.41 -17.17 -13.38
CA PRO A 204 29.06 -17.15 -12.05
C PRO A 204 28.90 -15.83 -11.31
N PHE A 205 28.87 -14.71 -12.02
CA PHE A 205 28.68 -13.39 -11.42
C PHE A 205 27.27 -13.21 -10.88
N GLU A 206 26.26 -13.50 -11.69
CA GLU A 206 24.84 -13.38 -11.33
C GLU A 206 24.49 -14.35 -10.19
N TYR A 207 25.05 -15.55 -10.23
CA TYR A 207 24.87 -16.53 -9.16
C TYR A 207 25.44 -16.02 -7.83
N ALA A 208 26.68 -15.51 -7.82
CA ALA A 208 27.31 -14.97 -6.62
C ALA A 208 26.53 -13.76 -6.05
N LEU A 209 26.03 -12.91 -6.93
CA LEU A 209 25.18 -11.77 -6.52
C LEU A 209 23.87 -12.24 -5.90
N ALA A 210 23.21 -13.23 -6.50
CA ALA A 210 21.99 -13.83 -5.95
C ALA A 210 22.22 -14.43 -4.56
N GLU A 211 23.33 -15.15 -4.34
CA GLU A 211 23.70 -15.67 -3.01
C GLU A 211 23.87 -14.55 -1.98
N GLN A 212 24.48 -13.44 -2.35
CA GLN A 212 24.64 -12.28 -1.46
C GLN A 212 23.29 -11.67 -1.07
N ILE A 213 22.38 -11.54 -2.04
CA ILE A 213 21.02 -11.05 -1.79
C ILE A 213 20.30 -11.98 -0.83
N LEU A 214 20.31 -13.29 -1.08
CA LEU A 214 19.67 -14.28 -0.19
C LEU A 214 20.18 -14.19 1.23
N LYS A 215 21.52 -14.15 1.44
CA LYS A 215 22.12 -13.98 2.77
C LYS A 215 21.70 -12.67 3.46
N LYS A 216 21.44 -11.62 2.69
CA LYS A 216 20.96 -10.35 3.23
C LYS A 216 19.51 -10.40 3.66
N LEU A 217 18.67 -11.17 2.95
CA LEU A 217 17.26 -11.35 3.26
C LEU A 217 17.00 -12.24 4.48
N GLU A 218 17.97 -13.11 4.84
CA GLU A 218 17.91 -14.00 6.02
C GLU A 218 18.28 -13.31 7.34
N GLN A 219 18.80 -12.08 7.31
CA GLN A 219 19.19 -11.25 8.47
C GLN A 219 18.06 -10.33 8.94
#